data_a12975802ec144346afb0654e77416f4
#
_entry.id   a12975802ec144346afb0654e77416f4
#
_cell.length_a   1.000
_cell.length_b   1.000
_cell.length_c   1.000
_cell.angle_alpha   90.00
_cell.angle_beta   90.00
_cell.angle_gamma   90.00
#
_symmetry.space_group_name_H-M   'P 1'
#
loop_
_entity.id
_entity.type
_entity.pdbx_description
1 polymer ?
#
loop_
_entity_poly.entity_id
_entity_poly.type
_entity_poly.pdbx_seq_one_letter_code
_entity_poly.pdbx_strand_id
1 'polypeptide(L)'
;DFFGSYKKEKYNYSAEAIGEVRTCVFNQESLDNYLEENLNLAKELLHMTSHELTLAQDRMGVLGKMNANERVAKFILNISKQRERIGWQNNPVSLPMTRQDIADYLGLTLETVSREITRFKTSNLIKLMNAKQIFIVDKEKLTAVCN
;
A
#
# COMPACT_ATOMS: atom_id res chain seq x y z
N ASP A 1 6.70 10.90 4.01
CA ASP A 1 5.75 11.94 3.64
C ASP A 1 6.48 13.26 3.46
N PHE A 2 6.62 13.73 2.23
CA PHE A 2 7.30 14.98 1.90
C PHE A 2 6.46 16.21 2.26
N PHE A 3 5.14 16.07 2.30
CA PHE A 3 4.23 17.21 2.33
C PHE A 3 3.39 17.33 3.59
N GLY A 4 3.50 16.38 4.50
CA GLY A 4 2.65 16.31 5.68
C GLY A 4 2.81 17.47 6.66
N SER A 5 3.90 18.23 6.56
CA SER A 5 4.23 19.27 7.53
C SER A 5 4.61 20.61 6.91
N TYR A 6 4.22 20.90 5.67
CA TYR A 6 4.53 22.21 5.12
C TYR A 6 3.96 23.32 6.02
N LYS A 7 4.86 24.07 6.68
CA LYS A 7 4.54 25.09 7.71
C LYS A 7 3.83 24.59 8.98
N LYS A 8 3.85 23.28 9.29
CA LYS A 8 3.33 22.75 10.55
C LYS A 8 4.46 22.26 11.43
N GLU A 9 4.40 22.58 12.72
CA GLU A 9 5.38 22.13 13.70
C GLU A 9 5.27 20.64 14.05
N LYS A 10 4.13 20.00 13.75
CA LYS A 10 3.85 18.61 14.11
C LYS A 10 3.13 17.86 12.98
N TYR A 11 3.51 16.60 12.80
CA TYR A 11 2.79 15.65 11.96
C TYR A 11 1.51 15.17 12.65
N ASN A 12 0.45 14.92 11.89
CA ASN A 12 -0.82 14.40 12.42
C ASN A 12 -0.81 12.88 12.63
N TYR A 13 0.26 12.19 12.25
CA TYR A 13 0.43 10.74 12.36
C TYR A 13 1.90 10.40 12.61
N SER A 14 2.12 9.20 13.09
CA SER A 14 3.44 8.61 13.29
C SER A 14 3.70 7.55 12.24
N ALA A 15 4.97 7.32 11.92
CA ALA A 15 5.40 6.21 11.08
C ALA A 15 6.20 5.22 11.93
N GLU A 16 5.88 3.93 11.78
CA GLU A 16 6.56 2.84 12.47
C GLU A 16 7.19 1.90 11.45
N ALA A 17 8.44 1.49 11.69
CA ALA A 17 9.16 0.58 10.81
C ALA A 17 8.75 -0.88 11.09
N ILE A 18 8.27 -1.58 10.07
CA ILE A 18 7.99 -3.03 10.12
C ILE A 18 9.21 -3.80 9.59
N GLY A 19 10.31 -3.76 10.35
CA GLY A 19 11.57 -4.38 9.97
C GLY A 19 12.69 -3.36 9.74
N GLU A 20 13.79 -3.80 9.11
CA GLU A 20 14.92 -2.92 8.80
C GLU A 20 14.54 -1.94 7.68
N VAL A 21 14.72 -0.65 7.93
CA VAL A 21 14.44 0.43 6.99
C VAL A 21 15.64 1.35 6.89
N ARG A 22 16.01 1.74 5.67
CA ARG A 22 16.99 2.81 5.39
C ARG A 22 16.25 4.02 4.86
N THR A 23 16.48 5.17 5.46
CA THR A 23 15.86 6.44 5.06
C THR A 23 16.92 7.47 4.75
N CYS A 24 16.62 8.34 3.76
CA CYS A 24 17.34 9.59 3.57
C CYS A 24 16.53 10.70 4.24
N VAL A 25 17.20 11.51 5.04
CA VAL A 25 16.56 12.63 5.75
C VAL A 25 17.07 13.93 5.15
N PHE A 26 16.15 14.79 4.77
CA PHE A 26 16.43 16.14 4.28
C PHE A 26 15.76 17.13 5.23
N ASN A 27 16.44 18.22 5.56
CA ASN A 27 15.76 19.34 6.20
C ASN A 27 14.99 20.16 5.15
N GLN A 28 13.98 20.89 5.61
CA GLN A 28 13.08 21.62 4.72
C GLN A 28 13.82 22.71 3.93
N GLU A 29 14.66 23.49 4.60
CA GLU A 29 15.39 24.59 3.98
C GLU A 29 16.30 24.11 2.83
N SER A 30 17.04 23.03 3.04
CA SER A 30 17.89 22.43 2.00
C SER A 30 17.05 21.91 0.81
N LEU A 31 15.88 21.35 1.09
CA LEU A 31 15.00 20.87 0.04
C LEU A 31 14.41 22.03 -0.77
N ASP A 32 13.95 23.08 -0.10
CA ASP A 32 13.37 24.27 -0.74
C ASP A 32 14.40 24.94 -1.66
N ASN A 33 15.63 25.19 -1.18
CA ASN A 33 16.70 25.73 -1.99
C ASN A 33 17.02 24.86 -3.22
N TYR A 34 17.05 23.53 -3.03
CA TYR A 34 17.34 22.60 -4.13
C TYR A 34 16.22 22.55 -5.18
N LEU A 35 14.97 22.75 -4.76
CA LEU A 35 13.82 22.78 -5.65
C LEU A 35 13.77 24.07 -6.49
N GLU A 36 14.19 25.21 -5.91
CA GLU A 36 14.29 26.48 -6.66
C GLU A 36 15.30 26.39 -7.80
N GLU A 37 16.41 25.68 -7.59
CA GLU A 37 17.47 25.50 -8.59
C GLU A 37 17.17 24.37 -9.60
N ASN A 38 16.29 23.42 -9.25
CA ASN A 38 16.06 22.18 -10.02
C ASN A 38 14.59 21.99 -10.41
N LEU A 39 14.16 22.68 -11.47
CA LEU A 39 12.79 22.59 -11.98
C LEU A 39 12.36 21.15 -12.32
N ASN A 40 13.29 20.31 -12.79
CA ASN A 40 12.99 18.91 -13.11
C ASN A 40 12.62 18.13 -11.86
N LEU A 41 13.33 18.33 -10.75
CA LEU A 41 13.00 17.70 -9.47
C LEU A 41 11.63 18.18 -8.95
N ALA A 42 11.34 19.48 -9.07
CA ALA A 42 10.04 20.03 -8.70
C ALA A 42 8.89 19.40 -9.50
N LYS A 43 9.07 19.16 -10.80
CA LYS A 43 8.10 18.44 -11.64
C LYS A 43 7.92 16.99 -11.21
N GLU A 44 9.00 16.28 -10.92
CA GLU A 44 8.92 14.89 -10.43
C GLU A 44 8.18 14.80 -9.09
N LEU A 45 8.44 15.72 -8.16
CA LEU A 45 7.70 15.77 -6.90
C LEU A 45 6.22 16.08 -7.10
N LEU A 46 5.89 16.94 -8.05
CA LEU A 46 4.49 17.22 -8.41
C LEU A 46 3.80 15.97 -8.98
N HIS A 47 4.47 15.23 -9.86
CA HIS A 47 3.97 13.95 -10.37
C HIS A 47 3.77 12.92 -9.26
N MET A 48 4.72 12.80 -8.34
CA MET A 48 4.60 11.92 -7.18
C MET A 48 3.40 12.30 -6.30
N THR A 49 3.23 13.60 -6.03
CA THR A 49 2.10 14.11 -5.22
C THR A 49 0.75 13.85 -5.89
N SER A 50 0.66 14.11 -7.20
CA SER A 50 -0.54 13.81 -7.98
C SER A 50 -0.88 12.33 -7.95
N HIS A 51 0.13 11.47 -8.03
CA HIS A 51 -0.05 10.03 -7.92
C HIS A 51 -0.54 9.61 -6.54
N GLU A 52 0.05 10.14 -5.45
CA GLU A 52 -0.40 9.87 -4.08
C GLU A 52 -1.84 10.35 -3.84
N LEU A 53 -2.22 11.49 -4.41
CA LEU A 53 -3.60 11.96 -4.35
C LEU A 53 -4.57 10.99 -5.04
N THR A 54 -4.20 10.48 -6.21
CA THR A 54 -4.99 9.47 -6.92
C THR A 54 -5.14 8.19 -6.08
N LEU A 55 -4.05 7.73 -5.47
CA LEU A 55 -4.11 6.56 -4.58
C LEU A 55 -5.00 6.82 -3.34
N ALA A 56 -4.97 8.03 -2.79
CA ALA A 56 -5.83 8.40 -1.65
C ALA A 56 -7.31 8.41 -2.07
N GLN A 57 -7.64 8.95 -3.23
CA GLN A 57 -9.00 8.94 -3.78
C GLN A 57 -9.49 7.51 -4.07
N ASP A 58 -8.65 6.66 -4.63
CA ASP A 58 -8.95 5.24 -4.84
C ASP A 58 -9.24 4.51 -3.52
N ARG A 59 -8.47 4.81 -2.45
CA ARG A 59 -8.71 4.25 -1.11
C ARG A 59 -10.07 4.67 -0.55
N MET A 60 -10.46 5.94 -0.71
CA MET A 60 -11.78 6.42 -0.29
C MET A 60 -12.90 5.67 -1.04
N GLY A 61 -12.74 5.46 -2.34
CA GLY A 61 -13.68 4.67 -3.15
C GLY A 61 -13.79 3.22 -2.68
N VAL A 62 -12.66 2.60 -2.34
CA VAL A 62 -12.61 1.22 -1.79
C VAL A 62 -13.40 1.12 -0.49
N LEU A 63 -13.16 2.03 0.45
CA LEU A 63 -13.81 2.01 1.76
C LEU A 63 -15.32 2.30 1.69
N GLY A 64 -15.77 3.06 0.68
CA GLY A 64 -17.17 3.44 0.54
C GLY A 64 -18.05 2.45 -0.22
N LYS A 65 -17.50 1.70 -1.17
CA LYS A 65 -18.29 0.90 -2.13
C LYS A 65 -18.00 -0.61 -2.12
N MET A 66 -16.82 -1.01 -1.67
CA MET A 66 -16.38 -2.42 -1.76
C MET A 66 -16.75 -3.21 -0.50
N ASN A 67 -17.18 -4.45 -0.71
CA ASN A 67 -17.38 -5.41 0.38
C ASN A 67 -16.03 -5.97 0.90
N ALA A 68 -16.07 -6.74 1.99
CA ALA A 68 -14.86 -7.25 2.64
C ALA A 68 -13.99 -8.12 1.73
N ASN A 69 -14.63 -8.98 0.92
CA ASN A 69 -13.97 -9.86 -0.03
C ASN A 69 -13.18 -9.05 -1.08
N GLU A 70 -13.84 -8.07 -1.69
CA GLU A 70 -13.26 -7.18 -2.69
C GLU A 70 -12.09 -6.35 -2.11
N ARG A 71 -12.24 -5.83 -0.88
CA ARG A 71 -11.18 -5.06 -0.20
C ARG A 71 -9.92 -5.89 0.02
N VAL A 72 -10.07 -7.13 0.51
CA VAL A 72 -8.93 -8.01 0.76
C VAL A 72 -8.27 -8.44 -0.55
N ALA A 73 -9.04 -8.77 -1.60
CA ALA A 73 -8.51 -9.10 -2.91
C ALA A 73 -7.72 -7.92 -3.51
N LYS A 74 -8.31 -6.73 -3.52
CA LYS A 74 -7.68 -5.49 -4.02
C LYS A 74 -6.41 -5.13 -3.25
N PHE A 75 -6.39 -5.32 -1.94
CA PHE A 75 -5.20 -5.13 -1.11
C PHE A 75 -4.04 -6.03 -1.56
N ILE A 76 -4.26 -7.33 -1.72
CA ILE A 76 -3.23 -8.28 -2.15
C ILE A 76 -2.70 -7.90 -3.54
N LEU A 77 -3.59 -7.58 -4.48
CA LEU A 77 -3.23 -7.16 -5.83
C LEU A 77 -2.44 -5.85 -5.85
N ASN A 78 -2.81 -4.89 -5.01
CA ASN A 78 -2.12 -3.60 -4.92
C ASN A 78 -0.69 -3.77 -4.38
N ILE A 79 -0.47 -4.58 -3.35
CA ILE A 79 0.88 -4.87 -2.84
C ILE A 79 1.72 -5.56 -3.93
N SER A 80 1.16 -6.53 -4.66
CA SER A 80 1.83 -7.17 -5.80
C SER A 80 2.25 -6.15 -6.86
N LYS A 81 1.34 -5.26 -7.26
CA LYS A 81 1.59 -4.22 -8.26
C LYS A 81 2.64 -3.19 -7.79
N GLN A 82 2.60 -2.78 -6.52
CA GLN A 82 3.60 -1.86 -5.97
C GLN A 82 5.00 -2.47 -5.99
N ARG A 83 5.14 -3.75 -5.63
CA ARG A 83 6.43 -4.46 -5.68
C ARG A 83 6.97 -4.58 -7.11
N GLU A 84 6.09 -4.86 -8.08
CA GLU A 84 6.44 -4.91 -9.50
C GLU A 84 6.99 -3.55 -9.98
N ARG A 85 6.37 -2.44 -9.60
CA ARG A 85 6.81 -1.08 -10.00
C ARG A 85 8.22 -0.72 -9.51
N ILE A 86 8.64 -1.24 -8.37
CA ILE A 86 9.99 -1.00 -7.82
C ILE A 86 10.98 -2.11 -8.19
N GLY A 87 10.63 -2.98 -9.15
CA GLY A 87 11.49 -4.06 -9.63
C GLY A 87 11.67 -5.21 -8.63
N TRP A 88 10.81 -5.33 -7.61
CA TRP A 88 10.88 -6.41 -6.64
C TRP A 88 9.99 -7.57 -7.06
N GLN A 89 10.32 -8.77 -6.53
CA GLN A 89 9.48 -9.94 -6.74
C GLN A 89 8.05 -9.68 -6.27
N ASN A 90 7.10 -9.77 -7.20
CA ASN A 90 5.69 -9.46 -6.98
C ASN A 90 4.83 -10.70 -6.69
N ASN A 91 5.36 -11.90 -6.92
CA ASN A 91 4.72 -13.18 -6.60
C ASN A 91 5.81 -14.21 -6.23
N PRO A 92 5.84 -14.78 -5.01
CA PRO A 92 4.88 -14.54 -3.94
C PRO A 92 4.91 -13.11 -3.39
N VAL A 93 3.71 -12.61 -3.02
CA VAL A 93 3.52 -11.31 -2.38
C VAL A 93 4.00 -11.40 -0.93
N SER A 94 4.95 -10.57 -0.54
CA SER A 94 5.38 -10.45 0.85
C SER A 94 4.48 -9.49 1.61
N LEU A 95 3.94 -9.95 2.74
CA LEU A 95 3.09 -9.20 3.67
C LEU A 95 3.79 -9.16 5.04
N PRO A 96 4.71 -8.21 5.28
CA PRO A 96 5.44 -8.13 6.54
C PRO A 96 4.54 -7.75 7.74
N MET A 97 3.42 -7.08 7.47
CA MET A 97 2.43 -6.68 8.46
C MET A 97 1.61 -7.85 8.98
N THR A 98 1.06 -7.69 10.17
CA THR A 98 0.16 -8.68 10.78
C THR A 98 -1.24 -8.68 10.13
N ARG A 99 -2.04 -9.70 10.42
CA ARG A 99 -3.45 -9.73 9.99
C ARG A 99 -4.27 -8.62 10.64
N GLN A 100 -3.92 -8.22 11.86
CA GLN A 100 -4.54 -7.09 12.53
C GLN A 100 -4.24 -5.78 11.80
N ASP A 101 -2.98 -5.54 11.43
CA ASP A 101 -2.61 -4.34 10.66
C ASP A 101 -3.35 -4.26 9.33
N ILE A 102 -3.54 -5.40 8.65
CA ILE A 102 -4.34 -5.48 7.42
C ILE A 102 -5.80 -5.16 7.69
N ALA A 103 -6.36 -5.67 8.79
CA ALA A 103 -7.75 -5.42 9.17
C ALA A 103 -7.96 -3.94 9.47
N ASP A 104 -7.09 -3.33 10.26
CA ASP A 104 -7.15 -1.90 10.61
C ASP A 104 -7.02 -1.03 9.35
N TYR A 105 -6.09 -1.37 8.45
CA TYR A 105 -5.90 -0.66 7.18
C TYR A 105 -7.14 -0.73 6.26
N LEU A 106 -7.86 -1.86 6.25
CA LEU A 106 -9.03 -2.10 5.41
C LEU A 106 -10.36 -1.70 6.07
N GLY A 107 -10.34 -1.28 7.34
CA GLY A 107 -11.56 -1.03 8.11
C GLY A 107 -12.41 -2.29 8.29
N LEU A 108 -11.75 -3.42 8.58
CA LEU A 108 -12.35 -4.73 8.79
C LEU A 108 -11.95 -5.29 10.15
N THR A 109 -12.57 -6.40 10.56
CA THR A 109 -12.08 -7.15 11.74
C THR A 109 -11.04 -8.19 11.33
N LEU A 110 -10.18 -8.59 12.29
CA LEU A 110 -9.20 -9.65 12.12
C LEU A 110 -9.84 -10.95 11.60
N GLU A 111 -10.99 -11.31 12.17
CA GLU A 111 -11.75 -12.51 11.80
C GLU A 111 -12.22 -12.43 10.35
N THR A 112 -12.68 -11.27 9.92
CA THR A 112 -13.13 -11.04 8.53
C THR A 112 -11.97 -11.19 7.55
N VAL A 113 -10.83 -10.55 7.80
CA VAL A 113 -9.63 -10.70 6.95
C VAL A 113 -9.18 -12.16 6.90
N SER A 114 -9.12 -12.83 8.04
CA SER A 114 -8.71 -14.24 8.13
C SER A 114 -9.66 -15.17 7.37
N ARG A 115 -10.97 -14.92 7.46
CA ARG A 115 -11.99 -15.68 6.74
C ARG A 115 -11.86 -15.49 5.23
N GLU A 116 -11.70 -14.26 4.74
CA GLU A 116 -11.60 -14.01 3.30
C GLU A 116 -10.29 -14.58 2.71
N ILE A 117 -9.18 -14.51 3.41
CA ILE A 117 -7.93 -15.17 2.99
C ILE A 117 -8.09 -16.69 2.95
N THR A 118 -8.77 -17.28 3.93
CA THR A 118 -9.08 -18.72 3.91
C THR A 118 -9.97 -19.07 2.73
N ARG A 119 -10.96 -18.25 2.43
CA ARG A 119 -11.85 -18.42 1.26
C ARG A 119 -11.05 -18.39 -0.05
N PHE A 120 -10.14 -17.43 -0.24
CA PHE A 120 -9.30 -17.39 -1.43
C PHE A 120 -8.37 -18.60 -1.54
N LYS A 121 -7.88 -19.10 -0.42
CA LYS A 121 -7.09 -20.33 -0.38
C LYS A 121 -7.91 -21.54 -0.79
N THR A 122 -9.13 -21.73 -0.26
CA THR A 122 -10.00 -22.86 -0.58
C THR A 122 -10.50 -22.81 -2.03
N SER A 123 -10.71 -21.61 -2.57
CA SER A 123 -11.07 -21.41 -3.98
C SER A 123 -9.86 -21.46 -4.93
N ASN A 124 -8.68 -21.83 -4.43
CA ASN A 124 -7.43 -21.92 -5.20
C ASN A 124 -7.04 -20.62 -5.95
N LEU A 125 -7.45 -19.48 -5.45
CA LEU A 125 -7.02 -18.17 -5.97
C LEU A 125 -5.64 -17.78 -5.46
N ILE A 126 -5.32 -18.20 -4.22
CA ILE A 126 -4.04 -17.97 -3.57
C ILE A 126 -3.53 -19.23 -2.86
N LYS A 127 -2.22 -19.27 -2.60
CA LYS A 127 -1.59 -20.24 -1.67
C LYS A 127 -0.84 -19.46 -0.59
N LEU A 128 -0.98 -19.90 0.67
CA LEU A 128 -0.16 -19.38 1.77
C LEU A 128 1.17 -20.15 1.76
N MET A 129 2.27 -19.45 1.47
CA MET A 129 3.61 -20.04 1.53
C MET A 129 4.12 -20.11 2.98
N ASN A 130 3.80 -19.07 3.75
CA ASN A 130 4.04 -18.97 5.19
C ASN A 130 3.11 -17.87 5.78
N ALA A 131 3.34 -17.48 7.05
CA ALA A 131 2.54 -16.45 7.71
C ALA A 131 2.60 -15.07 7.03
N LYS A 132 3.69 -14.80 6.30
CA LYS A 132 3.99 -13.48 5.72
C LYS A 132 4.08 -13.49 4.17
N GLN A 133 3.74 -14.60 3.51
CA GLN A 133 3.85 -14.71 2.06
C GLN A 133 2.64 -15.39 1.44
N ILE A 134 2.08 -14.75 0.44
CA ILE A 134 0.94 -15.22 -0.34
C ILE A 134 1.37 -15.39 -1.80
N PHE A 135 1.20 -16.59 -2.35
CA PHE A 135 1.37 -16.85 -3.77
C PHE A 135 0.02 -16.67 -4.47
N ILE A 136 -0.07 -15.77 -5.44
CA ILE A 136 -1.26 -15.58 -6.27
C ILE A 136 -1.26 -16.67 -7.34
N VAL A 137 -2.23 -17.58 -7.29
CA VAL A 137 -2.36 -18.71 -8.21
C VAL A 137 -3.06 -18.27 -9.50
N ASP A 138 -4.15 -17.52 -9.36
CA ASP A 138 -4.96 -17.03 -10.48
C ASP A 138 -5.22 -15.53 -10.32
N LYS A 139 -4.37 -14.73 -10.98
CA LYS A 139 -4.44 -13.27 -10.89
C LYS A 139 -5.71 -12.71 -11.55
N GLU A 140 -6.17 -13.35 -12.64
CA GLU A 140 -7.34 -12.89 -13.38
C GLU A 140 -8.61 -13.09 -12.56
N LYS A 141 -8.81 -14.28 -12.00
CA LYS A 141 -9.94 -14.54 -11.10
C LYS A 141 -9.89 -13.71 -9.83
N LEU A 142 -8.70 -13.51 -9.25
CA LEU A 142 -8.58 -12.64 -8.08
C LEU A 142 -8.91 -11.18 -8.41
N THR A 143 -8.59 -10.73 -9.64
CA THR A 143 -8.98 -9.39 -10.13
C THR A 143 -10.50 -9.32 -10.36
N ALA A 144 -11.11 -10.36 -10.89
CA ALA A 144 -12.56 -10.42 -11.09
C ALA A 144 -13.36 -10.34 -9.79
N VAL A 145 -12.75 -10.70 -8.65
CA VAL A 145 -13.37 -10.51 -7.32
C VAL A 145 -13.55 -9.04 -6.97
N CYS A 146 -12.75 -8.14 -7.59
CA CYS A 146 -12.75 -6.70 -7.28
C CYS A 146 -13.76 -5.90 -8.11
N ASN A 147 -14.47 -6.55 -9.04
CA ASN A 147 -15.46 -5.96 -9.95
C ASN A 147 -16.88 -6.39 -9.54
#